data_d8731ca83e17f053c47b916a9a68fb02
#
_entry.id   d8731ca83e17f053c47b916a9a68fb02
#
_cell.length_a   1.000
_cell.length_b   1.000
_cell.length_c   1.000
_cell.angle_alpha   90.00
_cell.angle_beta   90.00
_cell.angle_gamma   90.00
#
_symmetry.space_group_name_H-M   'P 1'
#
loop_
_entity.id
_entity.type
_entity.pdbx_description
1 polymer ?
#
loop_
_entity_poly.entity_id
_entity_poly.type
_entity_poly.pdbx_seq_one_letter_code
_entity_poly.pdbx_strand_id
1 'polypeptide(L)'
;MDFTFSKTGPSITAIFALFFIFYLRFRSKGSKNNAPPEAGGSWPFIGHLHLIGGGSRLPHITLGEMADKYGPIFTIRLGVHRTLVVSSWELAKELFTTWDVAVSSRPKFLAAKHMGYNFAMFAFSPYGAYWREIRKLIAVELFSIRSLELLKHVRVSETELSMKELYEYWNAKKDGSGQLLVEMKQWFGYLNLNVIIRMIAGKRYFGTTADGDKIEARQCQKVLRDFFHLAGLFVVADTIPFLGWLDVGGYEKRMKETGKEMDRIVEKWLEEHKQKANSGSKHDFMDVMLSAVEGTALQDYDPGTIIKSTCLSLIAGGGDTVTVMLVWTVSLLLNNRHVLKKAQQELDIHIGKERRVKESDIDKLIYLQAIVKETLRLYPAGFLGSPREFTEDCKLADYHIPKGTRLIINLWKTHRDPQVWFDPLEFRPERFLTTHKDFDVKGQNFELIPFGAGRRICPGISFSLHMLHLVLANLLHAFELSTPSHESVNMTVNAGLTNMKATPLDVLLSPRLSRTLY
;
A
#
# COMPACT_ATOMS: atom_id res chain seq x y z
N MET A 1 66.86 -4.03 12.39
CA MET A 1 65.43 -3.69 12.24
C MET A 1 64.74 -4.90 11.60
N ASP A 2 64.27 -5.81 12.46
CA ASP A 2 63.60 -7.03 11.97
C ASP A 2 62.13 -6.74 11.70
N PHE A 3 61.75 -6.83 10.45
CA PHE A 3 60.32 -6.78 10.04
C PHE A 3 59.70 -8.15 10.32
N THR A 4 59.04 -8.30 11.45
CA THR A 4 58.17 -9.45 11.72
C THR A 4 56.92 -9.33 10.83
N PHE A 5 56.85 -10.10 9.74
CA PHE A 5 55.65 -10.29 8.94
C PHE A 5 54.56 -10.92 9.82
N SER A 6 53.53 -10.16 10.12
CA SER A 6 52.35 -10.63 10.86
C SER A 6 51.71 -11.83 10.12
N LYS A 7 51.53 -12.95 10.85
CA LYS A 7 50.90 -14.19 10.35
C LYS A 7 49.40 -14.04 9.92
N THR A 8 48.86 -12.84 9.97
CA THR A 8 47.44 -12.54 9.62
C THR A 8 47.23 -12.29 8.13
N GLY A 9 48.24 -11.96 7.33
CA GLY A 9 48.15 -11.69 5.90
C GLY A 9 47.65 -12.88 5.07
N PRO A 10 48.18 -14.11 5.24
CA PRO A 10 47.74 -15.26 4.45
C PRO A 10 46.28 -15.69 4.69
N SER A 11 45.76 -15.48 5.90
CA SER A 11 44.38 -15.84 6.25
C SER A 11 43.34 -14.92 5.58
N ILE A 12 43.64 -13.63 5.49
CA ILE A 12 42.77 -12.65 4.83
C ILE A 12 42.72 -12.90 3.32
N THR A 13 43.89 -13.18 2.72
CA THR A 13 43.98 -13.48 1.27
C THR A 13 43.25 -14.78 0.92
N ALA A 14 43.34 -15.81 1.75
CA ALA A 14 42.61 -17.06 1.57
C ALA A 14 41.09 -16.87 1.67
N ILE A 15 40.62 -16.04 2.59
CA ILE A 15 39.22 -15.70 2.73
C ILE A 15 38.74 -14.97 1.47
N PHE A 16 39.45 -13.96 0.97
CA PHE A 16 39.14 -13.27 -0.27
C PHE A 16 39.16 -14.20 -1.50
N ALA A 17 40.12 -15.12 -1.59
CA ALA A 17 40.19 -16.11 -2.65
C ALA A 17 39.01 -17.08 -2.60
N LEU A 18 38.61 -17.57 -1.42
CA LEU A 18 37.42 -18.40 -1.24
C LEU A 18 36.14 -17.65 -1.61
N PHE A 19 36.00 -16.40 -1.22
CA PHE A 19 34.89 -15.54 -1.63
C PHE A 19 34.87 -15.30 -3.15
N PHE A 20 36.04 -15.10 -3.76
CA PHE A 20 36.15 -14.92 -5.20
C PHE A 20 35.82 -16.19 -5.99
N ILE A 21 36.31 -17.38 -5.53
CA ILE A 21 35.96 -18.68 -6.11
C ILE A 21 34.47 -18.97 -5.96
N PHE A 22 33.90 -18.68 -4.80
CA PHE A 22 32.47 -18.81 -4.56
C PHE A 22 31.67 -17.88 -5.48
N TYR A 23 32.09 -16.62 -5.65
CA TYR A 23 31.51 -15.67 -6.60
C TYR A 23 31.58 -16.15 -8.05
N LEU A 24 32.72 -16.68 -8.49
CA LEU A 24 32.89 -17.25 -9.84
C LEU A 24 31.98 -18.46 -10.05
N ARG A 25 31.84 -19.35 -9.07
CA ARG A 25 30.91 -20.49 -9.14
C ARG A 25 29.43 -20.09 -9.21
N PHE A 26 29.05 -19.05 -8.49
CA PHE A 26 27.70 -18.49 -8.61
C PHE A 26 27.45 -17.80 -9.97
N ARG A 27 28.45 -17.16 -10.53
CA ARG A 27 28.38 -16.50 -11.83
C ARG A 27 28.34 -17.49 -13.00
N SER A 28 29.00 -18.65 -12.88
CA SER A 28 29.17 -19.63 -13.97
C SER A 28 27.96 -20.54 -14.18
N LYS A 29 26.93 -20.55 -13.33
CA LYS A 29 25.67 -21.24 -13.57
C LYS A 29 24.69 -20.42 -14.43
N GLY A 30 25.19 -19.79 -15.50
CA GLY A 30 24.37 -19.28 -16.58
C GLY A 30 23.79 -20.48 -17.34
N SER A 31 22.51 -20.78 -17.12
CA SER A 31 21.76 -21.77 -17.88
C SER A 31 21.89 -21.46 -19.38
N LYS A 32 22.08 -22.50 -20.21
CA LYS A 32 22.00 -22.46 -21.67
C LYS A 32 20.55 -22.16 -22.17
N ASN A 33 19.62 -21.95 -21.26
CA ASN A 33 18.25 -21.61 -21.57
C ASN A 33 18.12 -20.10 -21.85
N ASN A 34 17.23 -19.73 -22.75
CA ASN A 34 16.93 -18.34 -23.12
C ASN A 34 16.45 -17.56 -21.87
N ALA A 35 17.37 -16.89 -21.16
CA ALA A 35 17.06 -16.12 -19.95
C ALA A 35 16.85 -14.64 -20.29
N PRO A 36 15.98 -13.90 -19.57
CA PRO A 36 15.86 -12.46 -19.76
C PRO A 36 17.19 -11.75 -19.56
N PRO A 37 17.44 -10.62 -20.29
CA PRO A 37 18.66 -9.86 -20.16
C PRO A 37 18.89 -9.43 -18.70
N GLU A 38 20.12 -9.57 -18.19
CA GLU A 38 20.51 -9.04 -16.89
C GLU A 38 20.98 -7.59 -17.04
N ALA A 39 20.42 -6.69 -16.25
CA ALA A 39 20.83 -5.28 -16.26
C ALA A 39 22.29 -5.15 -15.84
N GLY A 40 23.01 -4.22 -16.45
CA GLY A 40 24.39 -3.91 -16.09
C GLY A 40 24.49 -3.15 -14.75
N GLY A 41 25.70 -3.14 -14.16
CA GLY A 41 25.97 -2.41 -12.93
C GLY A 41 25.81 -3.25 -11.65
N SER A 42 25.69 -4.57 -11.76
CA SER A 42 25.65 -5.48 -10.63
C SER A 42 27.01 -5.54 -9.93
N TRP A 43 27.03 -5.29 -8.61
CA TRP A 43 28.23 -5.47 -7.77
C TRP A 43 28.23 -6.85 -7.11
N PRO A 44 29.42 -7.40 -6.78
CA PRO A 44 29.51 -8.64 -6.00
C PRO A 44 28.69 -8.55 -4.70
N PHE A 45 27.98 -9.62 -4.34
CA PHE A 45 27.16 -9.79 -3.13
C PHE A 45 25.94 -8.89 -3.01
N ILE A 46 26.06 -7.57 -3.28
CA ILE A 46 24.93 -6.62 -3.13
C ILE A 46 24.08 -6.50 -4.39
N GLY A 47 24.58 -6.96 -5.55
CA GLY A 47 23.88 -6.86 -6.80
C GLY A 47 23.62 -5.40 -7.21
N HIS A 48 22.38 -5.07 -7.47
CA HIS A 48 21.93 -3.72 -7.89
C HIS A 48 21.36 -2.89 -6.72
N LEU A 49 21.51 -3.33 -5.46
CA LEU A 49 20.96 -2.60 -4.30
C LEU A 49 21.45 -1.17 -4.20
N HIS A 50 22.72 -0.90 -4.56
CA HIS A 50 23.28 0.45 -4.56
C HIS A 50 22.61 1.40 -5.57
N LEU A 51 21.95 0.86 -6.62
CA LEU A 51 21.20 1.64 -7.60
C LEU A 51 19.75 1.87 -7.17
N ILE A 52 19.20 1.01 -6.31
CA ILE A 52 17.77 0.98 -5.97
C ILE A 52 17.53 1.40 -4.51
N GLY A 53 18.41 1.03 -3.59
CA GLY A 53 18.19 1.20 -2.15
C GLY A 53 18.92 2.35 -1.47
N GLY A 54 19.89 3.02 -2.13
CA GLY A 54 20.78 4.00 -1.48
C GLY A 54 20.95 5.33 -2.21
N GLY A 55 20.25 5.54 -3.32
CA GLY A 55 20.45 6.70 -4.16
C GLY A 55 19.41 7.81 -3.96
N SER A 56 19.72 8.98 -4.51
CA SER A 56 18.80 10.12 -4.59
C SER A 56 17.58 9.86 -5.50
N ARG A 57 17.56 8.74 -6.23
CA ARG A 57 16.50 8.37 -7.17
C ARG A 57 15.57 7.31 -6.59
N LEU A 58 14.29 7.44 -6.89
CA LEU A 58 13.26 6.51 -6.46
C LEU A 58 13.36 5.18 -7.22
N PRO A 59 13.18 4.02 -6.56
CA PRO A 59 13.34 2.69 -7.17
C PRO A 59 12.55 2.48 -8.46
N HIS A 60 11.30 2.92 -8.52
CA HIS A 60 10.43 2.77 -9.70
C HIS A 60 10.91 3.57 -10.91
N ILE A 61 11.54 4.73 -10.70
CA ILE A 61 12.13 5.54 -11.77
C ILE A 61 13.38 4.85 -12.31
N THR A 62 14.29 4.42 -11.42
CA THR A 62 15.50 3.69 -11.81
C THR A 62 15.17 2.41 -12.61
N LEU A 63 14.17 1.64 -12.14
CA LEU A 63 13.71 0.44 -12.86
C LEU A 63 13.00 0.80 -14.18
N GLY A 64 12.34 1.94 -14.26
CA GLY A 64 11.76 2.46 -15.50
C GLY A 64 12.83 2.82 -16.56
N GLU A 65 13.89 3.53 -16.14
CA GLU A 65 15.05 3.85 -17.00
C GLU A 65 15.79 2.57 -17.46
N MET A 66 15.90 1.57 -16.59
CA MET A 66 16.44 0.26 -16.96
C MET A 66 15.55 -0.44 -18.00
N ALA A 67 14.21 -0.33 -17.88
CA ALA A 67 13.29 -0.88 -18.86
C ALA A 67 13.44 -0.23 -20.24
N ASP A 68 13.71 1.07 -20.30
CA ASP A 68 13.99 1.78 -21.55
C ASP A 68 15.28 1.27 -22.23
N LYS A 69 16.26 0.83 -21.44
CA LYS A 69 17.55 0.35 -21.93
C LYS A 69 17.58 -1.15 -22.27
N TYR A 70 16.95 -1.99 -21.44
CA TYR A 70 17.05 -3.46 -21.54
C TYR A 70 15.78 -4.12 -22.06
N GLY A 71 14.72 -3.33 -22.31
CA GLY A 71 13.39 -3.82 -22.71
C GLY A 71 12.44 -4.01 -21.53
N PRO A 72 11.17 -4.30 -21.81
CA PRO A 72 10.10 -4.36 -20.80
C PRO A 72 10.21 -5.55 -19.85
N ILE A 73 11.12 -6.48 -20.10
CA ILE A 73 11.42 -7.65 -19.26
C ILE A 73 12.94 -7.79 -19.11
N PHE A 74 13.42 -7.73 -17.88
CA PHE A 74 14.85 -7.89 -17.58
C PHE A 74 15.04 -8.39 -16.15
N THR A 75 16.25 -8.84 -15.82
CA THR A 75 16.59 -9.27 -14.47
C THR A 75 17.58 -8.34 -13.80
N ILE A 76 17.42 -8.20 -12.50
CA ILE A 76 18.36 -7.56 -11.58
C ILE A 76 18.71 -8.54 -10.45
N ARG A 77 19.73 -8.20 -9.66
CA ARG A 77 20.07 -8.90 -8.42
C ARG A 77 19.82 -7.97 -7.23
N LEU A 78 19.00 -8.40 -6.30
CA LEU A 78 18.81 -7.74 -5.00
C LEU A 78 19.57 -8.56 -3.94
N GLY A 79 20.82 -8.18 -3.69
CA GLY A 79 21.73 -9.05 -2.98
C GLY A 79 22.00 -10.34 -3.76
N VAL A 80 21.75 -11.49 -3.13
CA VAL A 80 21.90 -12.81 -3.77
C VAL A 80 20.66 -13.24 -4.57
N HIS A 81 19.55 -12.53 -4.47
CA HIS A 81 18.28 -12.92 -5.07
C HIS A 81 18.13 -12.40 -6.50
N ARG A 82 17.92 -13.31 -7.44
CA ARG A 82 17.53 -12.96 -8.80
C ARG A 82 16.10 -12.42 -8.78
N THR A 83 15.89 -11.27 -9.42
CA THR A 83 14.60 -10.60 -9.46
C THR A 83 14.28 -10.23 -10.90
N LEU A 84 13.15 -10.71 -11.40
CA LEU A 84 12.58 -10.33 -12.69
C LEU A 84 11.84 -9.00 -12.52
N VAL A 85 12.09 -8.06 -13.41
CA VAL A 85 11.36 -6.79 -13.50
C VAL A 85 10.54 -6.80 -14.78
N VAL A 86 9.26 -6.52 -14.64
CA VAL A 86 8.30 -6.43 -15.75
C VAL A 86 7.70 -5.03 -15.76
N SER A 87 7.72 -4.38 -16.93
CA SER A 87 7.33 -2.99 -17.14
C SER A 87 6.33 -2.80 -18.29
N SER A 88 5.71 -3.88 -18.80
CA SER A 88 4.65 -3.82 -19.81
C SER A 88 3.38 -4.51 -19.32
N TRP A 89 2.25 -4.04 -19.82
CA TRP A 89 0.94 -4.58 -19.45
C TRP A 89 0.67 -5.95 -20.09
N GLU A 90 1.20 -6.23 -21.29
CA GLU A 90 1.06 -7.51 -21.97
C GLU A 90 1.73 -8.63 -21.16
N LEU A 91 2.95 -8.39 -20.69
CA LEU A 91 3.67 -9.34 -19.84
C LEU A 91 3.00 -9.50 -18.46
N ALA A 92 2.47 -8.41 -17.91
CA ALA A 92 1.68 -8.46 -16.68
C ALA A 92 0.40 -9.29 -16.87
N LYS A 93 -0.26 -9.18 -18.04
CA LYS A 93 -1.42 -9.99 -18.42
C LYS A 93 -1.05 -11.47 -18.49
N GLU A 94 0.02 -11.83 -19.18
CA GLU A 94 0.47 -13.21 -19.27
C GLU A 94 0.78 -13.80 -17.88
N LEU A 95 1.49 -13.04 -17.03
CA LEU A 95 1.81 -13.43 -15.66
C LEU A 95 0.58 -13.67 -14.80
N PHE A 96 -0.43 -12.81 -14.88
CA PHE A 96 -1.60 -12.86 -14.00
C PHE A 96 -2.78 -13.62 -14.57
N THR A 97 -2.64 -14.21 -15.76
CA THR A 97 -3.59 -15.15 -16.35
C THR A 97 -2.96 -16.54 -16.47
N THR A 98 -1.98 -16.72 -17.34
CA THR A 98 -1.35 -18.00 -17.63
C THR A 98 -0.54 -18.55 -16.44
N TRP A 99 0.27 -17.69 -15.81
CA TRP A 99 1.19 -18.06 -14.74
C TRP A 99 0.74 -17.61 -13.35
N ASP A 100 -0.53 -17.27 -13.19
CA ASP A 100 -1.05 -16.66 -11.96
C ASP A 100 -0.77 -17.49 -10.71
N VAL A 101 -0.94 -18.81 -10.75
CA VAL A 101 -0.62 -19.70 -9.63
C VAL A 101 0.88 -19.65 -9.31
N ALA A 102 1.71 -19.80 -10.33
CA ALA A 102 3.17 -19.86 -10.20
C ALA A 102 3.75 -18.58 -9.57
N VAL A 103 3.13 -17.40 -9.84
CA VAL A 103 3.59 -16.10 -9.31
C VAL A 103 2.77 -15.61 -8.11
N SER A 104 1.95 -16.48 -7.52
CA SER A 104 1.10 -16.07 -6.39
C SER A 104 1.77 -16.16 -5.02
N SER A 105 3.00 -16.65 -4.91
CA SER A 105 3.70 -16.70 -3.62
C SER A 105 4.39 -15.38 -3.26
N ARG A 106 4.74 -15.25 -1.99
CA ARG A 106 5.50 -14.10 -1.45
C ARG A 106 6.90 -14.55 -1.06
N PRO A 107 7.93 -13.74 -1.34
CA PRO A 107 9.25 -13.97 -0.76
C PRO A 107 9.20 -13.88 0.76
N LYS A 108 10.06 -14.63 1.42
CA LYS A 108 10.19 -14.57 2.88
C LYS A 108 11.06 -13.39 3.28
N PHE A 109 10.47 -12.43 4.02
CA PHE A 109 11.16 -11.26 4.57
C PHE A 109 11.15 -11.28 6.09
N LEU A 110 12.13 -10.67 6.74
CA LEU A 110 12.20 -10.53 8.20
C LEU A 110 11.01 -9.75 8.76
N ALA A 111 10.57 -8.72 8.05
CA ALA A 111 9.37 -7.98 8.42
C ALA A 111 8.13 -8.88 8.51
N ALA A 112 7.93 -9.75 7.53
CA ALA A 112 6.83 -10.74 7.54
C ALA A 112 6.98 -11.79 8.64
N LYS A 113 8.21 -12.16 9.00
CA LYS A 113 8.49 -13.07 10.10
C LYS A 113 8.16 -12.45 11.45
N HIS A 114 8.70 -11.27 11.75
CA HIS A 114 8.65 -10.67 13.08
C HIS A 114 7.43 -9.79 13.35
N MET A 115 6.92 -9.11 12.33
CA MET A 115 5.73 -8.26 12.45
C MET A 115 4.48 -8.89 11.80
N GLY A 116 4.65 -9.98 11.05
CA GLY A 116 3.57 -10.69 10.35
C GLY A 116 3.22 -12.05 10.95
N TYR A 117 3.46 -12.26 12.24
CA TYR A 117 3.16 -13.50 12.97
C TYR A 117 3.71 -14.74 12.27
N ASN A 118 5.02 -14.74 12.00
CA ASN A 118 5.69 -15.83 11.28
C ASN A 118 4.96 -16.20 9.97
N PHE A 119 4.65 -15.17 9.15
CA PHE A 119 3.96 -15.25 7.86
C PHE A 119 2.46 -15.56 7.93
N ALA A 120 1.81 -15.51 9.10
CA ALA A 120 0.36 -15.67 9.23
C ALA A 120 -0.43 -14.50 8.64
N MET A 121 0.11 -13.25 8.64
CA MET A 121 -0.55 -12.12 7.97
C MET A 121 -0.75 -12.43 6.49
N PHE A 122 -2.02 -12.49 6.02
CA PHE A 122 -2.35 -12.94 4.67
C PHE A 122 -1.67 -12.11 3.56
N ALA A 123 -1.35 -10.84 3.81
CA ALA A 123 -0.63 -9.99 2.85
C ALA A 123 0.79 -10.54 2.53
N PHE A 124 1.44 -11.15 3.52
CA PHE A 124 2.80 -11.71 3.45
C PHE A 124 2.83 -13.22 3.35
N SER A 125 1.73 -13.90 3.64
CA SER A 125 1.65 -15.36 3.66
C SER A 125 2.00 -15.94 2.29
N PRO A 126 2.80 -17.03 2.23
CA PRO A 126 3.01 -17.81 1.00
C PRO A 126 1.68 -18.29 0.41
N TYR A 127 1.66 -18.52 -0.90
CA TYR A 127 0.48 -19.11 -1.53
C TYR A 127 0.33 -20.58 -1.12
N GLY A 128 -0.81 -20.94 -0.57
CA GLY A 128 -1.09 -22.28 -0.05
C GLY A 128 -2.54 -22.42 0.44
N ALA A 129 -2.85 -23.53 1.11
CA ALA A 129 -4.18 -23.81 1.64
C ALA A 129 -4.61 -22.73 2.64
N TYR A 130 -3.77 -22.45 3.64
CA TYR A 130 -4.00 -21.39 4.63
C TYR A 130 -4.36 -20.05 3.98
N TRP A 131 -3.53 -19.57 3.04
CA TRP A 131 -3.78 -18.30 2.38
C TRP A 131 -5.12 -18.27 1.63
N ARG A 132 -5.48 -19.37 0.95
CA ARG A 132 -6.75 -19.43 0.22
C ARG A 132 -7.96 -19.35 1.13
N GLU A 133 -7.93 -20.05 2.26
CA GLU A 133 -9.04 -20.03 3.23
C GLU A 133 -9.19 -18.66 3.89
N ILE A 134 -8.09 -18.04 4.35
CA ILE A 134 -8.14 -16.68 4.91
C ILE A 134 -8.62 -15.68 3.86
N ARG A 135 -8.13 -15.78 2.62
CA ARG A 135 -8.58 -14.93 1.52
C ARG A 135 -10.07 -15.05 1.25
N LYS A 136 -10.61 -16.28 1.26
CA LYS A 136 -12.04 -16.56 1.09
C LYS A 136 -12.84 -15.97 2.24
N LEU A 137 -12.42 -16.19 3.47
CA LEU A 137 -13.07 -15.66 4.66
C LEU A 137 -13.16 -14.13 4.61
N ILE A 138 -12.06 -13.45 4.35
CA ILE A 138 -12.03 -11.98 4.23
C ILE A 138 -12.96 -11.50 3.09
N ALA A 139 -12.96 -12.18 1.95
CA ALA A 139 -13.79 -11.80 0.80
C ALA A 139 -15.29 -11.94 1.09
N VAL A 140 -15.69 -12.97 1.82
CA VAL A 140 -17.09 -13.24 2.15
C VAL A 140 -17.57 -12.40 3.33
N GLU A 141 -16.81 -12.39 4.42
CA GLU A 141 -17.28 -11.84 5.70
C GLU A 141 -17.06 -10.33 5.82
N LEU A 142 -16.07 -9.75 5.12
CA LEU A 142 -15.78 -8.32 5.23
C LEU A 142 -16.01 -7.54 3.93
N PHE A 143 -15.60 -8.08 2.79
CA PHE A 143 -15.59 -7.34 1.53
C PHE A 143 -16.66 -7.78 0.51
N SER A 144 -17.59 -8.67 0.91
CA SER A 144 -18.78 -8.94 0.09
C SER A 144 -19.67 -7.69 0.02
N ILE A 145 -20.49 -7.60 -1.02
CA ILE A 145 -21.46 -6.49 -1.19
C ILE A 145 -22.34 -6.38 0.06
N ARG A 146 -22.82 -7.51 0.58
CA ARG A 146 -23.65 -7.57 1.77
C ARG A 146 -22.93 -7.01 3.01
N SER A 147 -21.69 -7.44 3.24
CA SER A 147 -20.92 -7.01 4.43
C SER A 147 -20.55 -5.53 4.34
N LEU A 148 -20.18 -5.04 3.14
CA LEU A 148 -19.91 -3.62 2.92
C LEU A 148 -21.16 -2.75 3.12
N GLU A 149 -22.35 -3.24 2.78
CA GLU A 149 -23.59 -2.52 3.02
C GLU A 149 -23.96 -2.52 4.52
N LEU A 150 -23.78 -3.65 5.22
CA LEU A 150 -23.98 -3.72 6.68
C LEU A 150 -23.05 -2.77 7.45
N LEU A 151 -21.79 -2.63 7.00
CA LEU A 151 -20.80 -1.76 7.62
C LEU A 151 -20.81 -0.31 7.08
N LYS A 152 -21.74 0.02 6.18
CA LYS A 152 -21.90 1.36 5.59
C LYS A 152 -22.04 2.44 6.64
N HIS A 153 -22.84 2.17 7.69
CA HIS A 153 -23.09 3.11 8.77
C HIS A 153 -21.79 3.57 9.45
N VAL A 154 -20.76 2.73 9.52
CA VAL A 154 -19.46 3.09 10.12
C VAL A 154 -18.75 4.14 9.27
N ARG A 155 -18.58 3.89 7.96
CA ARG A 155 -17.86 4.82 7.09
C ARG A 155 -18.61 6.14 6.87
N VAL A 156 -19.95 6.08 6.81
CA VAL A 156 -20.79 7.28 6.67
C VAL A 156 -20.71 8.12 7.94
N SER A 157 -21.00 7.54 9.12
CA SER A 157 -20.98 8.27 10.40
C SER A 157 -19.59 8.86 10.73
N GLU A 158 -18.49 8.14 10.44
CA GLU A 158 -17.16 8.70 10.67
C GLU A 158 -16.84 9.85 9.69
N THR A 159 -17.26 9.74 8.43
CA THR A 159 -17.08 10.83 7.47
C THR A 159 -17.86 12.08 7.89
N GLU A 160 -19.13 11.91 8.27
CA GLU A 160 -19.96 13.03 8.75
C GLU A 160 -19.39 13.67 10.01
N LEU A 161 -18.98 12.85 10.98
CA LEU A 161 -18.39 13.33 12.22
C LEU A 161 -17.07 14.07 11.99
N SER A 162 -16.20 13.53 11.11
CA SER A 162 -14.94 14.19 10.76
C SER A 162 -15.16 15.52 10.03
N MET A 163 -16.18 15.64 9.19
CA MET A 163 -16.55 16.91 8.54
C MET A 163 -17.05 17.92 9.58
N LYS A 164 -17.86 17.50 10.53
CA LYS A 164 -18.34 18.33 11.64
C LYS A 164 -17.16 18.82 12.50
N GLU A 165 -16.29 17.92 12.95
CA GLU A 165 -15.09 18.27 13.74
C GLU A 165 -14.17 19.24 12.99
N LEU A 166 -14.02 19.07 11.66
CA LEU A 166 -13.23 19.96 10.81
C LEU A 166 -13.86 21.38 10.74
N TYR A 167 -15.18 21.44 10.62
CA TYR A 167 -15.90 22.71 10.64
C TYR A 167 -15.81 23.41 12.01
N GLU A 168 -15.98 22.66 13.11
CA GLU A 168 -15.82 23.19 14.47
C GLU A 168 -14.41 23.74 14.69
N TYR A 169 -13.39 23.01 14.20
CA TYR A 169 -11.99 23.44 14.25
C TYR A 169 -11.77 24.70 13.43
N TRP A 170 -12.33 24.77 12.20
CA TRP A 170 -12.31 25.99 11.39
C TRP A 170 -12.97 27.16 12.13
N ASN A 171 -14.15 26.96 12.70
CA ASN A 171 -14.88 28.03 13.39
C ASN A 171 -14.12 28.59 14.59
N ALA A 172 -13.37 27.74 15.28
CA ALA A 172 -12.56 28.11 16.46
C ALA A 172 -11.20 28.74 16.11
N LYS A 173 -10.62 28.43 14.93
CA LYS A 173 -9.22 28.73 14.61
C LYS A 173 -9.00 29.45 13.27
N LYS A 174 -10.07 29.81 12.54
CA LYS A 174 -9.97 30.56 11.29
C LYS A 174 -9.25 31.90 11.52
N ASP A 175 -8.45 32.29 10.55
CA ASP A 175 -7.76 33.57 10.55
C ASP A 175 -8.69 34.75 10.22
N GLY A 176 -8.12 35.97 10.15
CA GLY A 176 -8.86 37.19 9.80
C GLY A 176 -9.45 37.20 8.39
N SER A 177 -8.99 36.33 7.49
CA SER A 177 -9.54 36.13 6.14
C SER A 177 -10.65 35.05 6.08
N GLY A 178 -10.98 34.42 7.21
CA GLY A 178 -11.96 33.35 7.30
C GLY A 178 -11.44 31.99 6.81
N GLN A 179 -10.11 31.81 6.77
CA GLN A 179 -9.47 30.58 6.34
C GLN A 179 -8.82 29.83 7.51
N LEU A 180 -8.73 28.50 7.40
CA LEU A 180 -8.04 27.63 8.35
C LEU A 180 -6.99 26.82 7.61
N LEU A 181 -5.74 26.84 8.10
CA LEU A 181 -4.68 25.97 7.62
C LEU A 181 -4.80 24.60 8.26
N VAL A 182 -4.88 23.54 7.43
CA VAL A 182 -5.00 22.14 7.86
C VAL A 182 -3.95 21.27 7.16
N GLU A 183 -3.23 20.46 7.93
CA GLU A 183 -2.37 19.39 7.39
C GLU A 183 -3.26 18.18 7.04
N MET A 184 -3.53 18.01 5.76
CA MET A 184 -4.53 17.06 5.26
C MET A 184 -4.14 15.59 5.44
N LYS A 185 -2.85 15.26 5.42
CA LYS A 185 -2.39 13.88 5.64
C LYS A 185 -2.78 13.38 7.04
N GLN A 186 -2.62 14.21 8.06
CA GLN A 186 -3.00 13.86 9.42
C GLN A 186 -4.52 13.71 9.55
N TRP A 187 -5.26 14.64 8.98
CA TRP A 187 -6.72 14.62 9.02
C TRP A 187 -7.29 13.37 8.32
N PHE A 188 -6.85 13.09 7.08
CA PHE A 188 -7.24 11.87 6.37
C PHE A 188 -6.82 10.61 7.12
N GLY A 189 -5.63 10.62 7.72
CA GLY A 189 -5.12 9.50 8.50
C GLY A 189 -6.01 9.17 9.70
N TYR A 190 -6.46 10.17 10.44
CA TYR A 190 -7.35 9.99 11.58
C TYR A 190 -8.72 9.46 11.16
N LEU A 191 -9.34 10.08 10.14
CA LEU A 191 -10.62 9.63 9.61
C LEU A 191 -10.54 8.18 9.15
N ASN A 192 -9.55 7.86 8.32
CA ASN A 192 -9.44 6.51 7.74
C ASN A 192 -9.10 5.44 8.79
N LEU A 193 -8.22 5.73 9.76
CA LEU A 193 -7.93 4.82 10.85
C LEU A 193 -9.15 4.59 11.74
N ASN A 194 -9.94 5.61 12.06
CA ASN A 194 -11.18 5.43 12.80
C ASN A 194 -12.14 4.50 12.04
N VAL A 195 -12.34 4.70 10.74
CA VAL A 195 -13.23 3.84 9.94
C VAL A 195 -12.77 2.39 10.02
N ILE A 196 -11.48 2.12 9.70
CA ILE A 196 -11.01 0.74 9.64
C ILE A 196 -10.98 0.07 11.01
N ILE A 197 -10.57 0.76 12.08
CA ILE A 197 -10.52 0.21 13.43
C ILE A 197 -11.95 -0.02 13.95
N ARG A 198 -12.91 0.86 13.67
CA ARG A 198 -14.31 0.63 14.02
C ARG A 198 -14.93 -0.56 13.29
N MET A 199 -14.60 -0.75 12.01
CA MET A 199 -15.05 -1.92 11.25
C MET A 199 -14.45 -3.23 11.78
N ILE A 200 -13.21 -3.19 12.27
CA ILE A 200 -12.46 -4.37 12.70
C ILE A 200 -12.70 -4.71 14.17
N ALA A 201 -12.70 -3.71 15.06
CA ALA A 201 -12.70 -3.88 16.52
C ALA A 201 -13.66 -2.94 17.26
N GLY A 202 -14.59 -2.28 16.57
CA GLY A 202 -15.61 -1.43 17.16
C GLY A 202 -15.09 -0.17 17.89
N LYS A 203 -13.80 0.18 17.77
CA LYS A 203 -13.16 1.26 18.55
C LYS A 203 -12.93 2.53 17.72
N ARG A 204 -13.05 3.69 18.38
CA ARG A 204 -12.74 5.02 17.83
C ARG A 204 -11.65 5.69 18.66
N TYR A 205 -10.57 6.14 18.03
CA TYR A 205 -9.39 6.67 18.73
C TYR A 205 -9.12 8.16 18.50
N PHE A 206 -9.53 8.72 17.37
CA PHE A 206 -9.17 10.08 16.99
C PHE A 206 -10.40 10.98 16.88
N GLY A 207 -10.20 12.28 17.15
CA GLY A 207 -11.25 13.29 17.13
C GLY A 207 -11.71 13.72 18.53
N THR A 208 -12.62 14.70 18.58
CA THR A 208 -13.10 15.31 19.85
C THR A 208 -14.01 14.41 20.66
N THR A 209 -14.72 13.49 20.00
CA THR A 209 -15.66 12.53 20.60
C THR A 209 -15.08 11.12 20.67
N ALA A 210 -13.75 11.00 20.72
CA ALA A 210 -13.09 9.71 20.85
C ALA A 210 -13.34 9.14 22.27
N ASP A 211 -13.94 7.94 22.33
CA ASP A 211 -14.22 7.21 23.59
C ASP A 211 -12.98 6.45 24.10
N GLY A 212 -11.92 6.40 23.29
CA GLY A 212 -10.72 5.61 23.54
C GLY A 212 -9.68 6.32 24.40
N ASP A 213 -8.81 5.51 25.01
CA ASP A 213 -7.62 5.98 25.71
C ASP A 213 -6.67 6.69 24.72
N LYS A 214 -6.40 7.98 24.97
CA LYS A 214 -5.48 8.80 24.16
C LYS A 214 -4.07 8.22 24.12
N ILE A 215 -3.66 7.46 25.13
CA ILE A 215 -2.35 6.80 25.17
C ILE A 215 -2.36 5.63 24.18
N GLU A 216 -3.40 4.79 24.21
CA GLU A 216 -3.58 3.65 23.29
C GLU A 216 -3.67 4.14 21.83
N ALA A 217 -4.39 5.23 21.57
CA ALA A 217 -4.49 5.84 20.24
C ALA A 217 -3.11 6.26 19.69
N ARG A 218 -2.30 6.94 20.51
CA ARG A 218 -0.94 7.36 20.13
C ARG A 218 -0.02 6.16 19.92
N GLN A 219 -0.13 5.14 20.75
CA GLN A 219 0.63 3.89 20.60
C GLN A 219 0.27 3.18 19.30
N CYS A 220 -1.03 3.02 19.01
CA CYS A 220 -1.53 2.41 17.77
C CYS A 220 -0.99 3.16 16.54
N GLN A 221 -1.07 4.48 16.52
CA GLN A 221 -0.55 5.29 15.42
C GLN A 221 0.97 5.16 15.25
N LYS A 222 1.73 5.19 16.37
CA LYS A 222 3.19 5.04 16.35
C LYS A 222 3.56 3.67 15.79
N VAL A 223 2.94 2.61 16.28
CA VAL A 223 3.25 1.23 15.91
C VAL A 223 2.93 0.96 14.45
N LEU A 224 1.81 1.46 13.93
CA LEU A 224 1.48 1.37 12.49
C LEU A 224 2.49 2.11 11.62
N ARG A 225 2.92 3.31 12.05
CA ARG A 225 3.98 4.06 11.33
C ARG A 225 5.30 3.29 11.29
N ASP A 226 5.72 2.74 12.44
CA ASP A 226 6.94 1.94 12.55
C ASP A 226 6.84 0.67 11.70
N PHE A 227 5.67 0.02 11.65
CA PHE A 227 5.39 -1.13 10.78
C PHE A 227 5.60 -0.78 9.29
N PHE A 228 4.98 0.29 8.79
CA PHE A 228 5.13 0.70 7.39
C PHE A 228 6.56 1.09 7.04
N HIS A 229 7.23 1.79 7.96
CA HIS A 229 8.63 2.15 7.77
C HIS A 229 9.51 0.90 7.67
N LEU A 230 9.42 0.00 8.64
CA LEU A 230 10.27 -1.20 8.70
C LEU A 230 9.95 -2.20 7.59
N ALA A 231 8.68 -2.37 7.23
CA ALA A 231 8.25 -3.27 6.15
C ALA A 231 8.65 -2.78 4.75
N GLY A 232 8.92 -1.48 4.60
CA GLY A 232 9.39 -0.86 3.34
C GLY A 232 10.90 -0.87 3.15
N LEU A 233 11.68 -1.33 4.13
CA LEU A 233 13.15 -1.30 4.05
C LEU A 233 13.73 -2.51 3.32
N PHE A 234 14.80 -2.28 2.57
CA PHE A 234 15.69 -3.33 2.10
C PHE A 234 16.73 -3.63 3.18
N VAL A 235 16.45 -4.61 4.05
CA VAL A 235 17.39 -4.98 5.11
C VAL A 235 18.43 -5.96 4.60
N VAL A 236 19.65 -5.86 5.15
CA VAL A 236 20.79 -6.69 4.72
C VAL A 236 20.49 -8.18 4.87
N ALA A 237 19.84 -8.59 5.93
CA ALA A 237 19.50 -9.98 6.19
C ALA A 237 18.54 -10.59 5.15
N ASP A 238 17.64 -9.79 4.55
CA ASP A 238 16.73 -10.24 3.48
C ASP A 238 17.41 -10.32 2.12
N THR A 239 18.55 -9.66 1.94
CA THR A 239 19.25 -9.55 0.67
C THR A 239 20.54 -10.36 0.66
N ILE A 240 21.21 -10.48 1.82
CA ILE A 240 22.46 -11.20 2.04
C ILE A 240 22.31 -12.06 3.30
N PRO A 241 21.61 -13.21 3.23
CA PRO A 241 21.21 -13.98 4.43
C PRO A 241 22.37 -14.41 5.33
N PHE A 242 23.55 -14.67 4.77
CA PHE A 242 24.73 -15.07 5.55
C PHE A 242 25.34 -13.94 6.40
N LEU A 243 24.91 -12.68 6.21
CA LEU A 243 25.24 -11.53 7.05
C LEU A 243 24.10 -11.15 8.02
N GLY A 244 23.00 -11.91 8.03
CA GLY A 244 21.82 -11.61 8.85
C GLY A 244 22.10 -11.55 10.34
N TRP A 245 23.07 -12.32 10.84
CA TRP A 245 23.48 -12.34 12.24
C TRP A 245 24.07 -11.01 12.75
N LEU A 246 24.51 -10.13 11.84
CA LEU A 246 25.08 -8.82 12.19
C LEU A 246 24.00 -7.78 12.56
N ASP A 247 22.74 -8.01 12.20
CA ASP A 247 21.64 -7.04 12.33
C ASP A 247 22.07 -5.59 12.02
N VAL A 248 22.65 -5.39 10.83
CA VAL A 248 23.17 -4.08 10.40
C VAL A 248 22.07 -3.04 10.46
N GLY A 249 22.26 -2.01 11.29
CA GLY A 249 21.27 -0.96 11.54
C GLY A 249 20.23 -1.29 12.63
N GLY A 250 20.31 -2.45 13.28
CA GLY A 250 19.40 -2.86 14.36
C GLY A 250 17.94 -3.06 13.92
N TYR A 251 17.73 -3.32 12.62
CA TYR A 251 16.38 -3.39 12.04
C TYR A 251 15.61 -4.63 12.49
N GLU A 252 16.27 -5.79 12.61
CA GLU A 252 15.61 -7.00 13.09
C GLU A 252 15.12 -6.84 14.54
N LYS A 253 15.95 -6.24 15.41
CA LYS A 253 15.56 -5.91 16.77
C LYS A 253 14.34 -5.00 16.80
N ARG A 254 14.34 -3.92 16.02
CA ARG A 254 13.19 -2.99 15.91
C ARG A 254 11.93 -3.68 15.39
N MET A 255 12.04 -4.57 14.38
CA MET A 255 10.92 -5.37 13.88
C MET A 255 10.32 -6.26 14.97
N LYS A 256 11.16 -6.91 15.78
CA LYS A 256 10.72 -7.73 16.93
C LYS A 256 9.99 -6.88 17.99
N GLU A 257 10.50 -5.69 18.30
CA GLU A 257 9.87 -4.76 19.25
C GLU A 257 8.54 -4.25 18.72
N THR A 258 8.48 -3.78 17.47
CA THR A 258 7.25 -3.33 16.82
C THR A 258 6.21 -4.45 16.75
N GLY A 259 6.62 -5.68 16.39
CA GLY A 259 5.72 -6.84 16.36
C GLY A 259 5.11 -7.14 17.74
N LYS A 260 5.89 -7.05 18.82
CA LYS A 260 5.38 -7.23 20.20
C LYS A 260 4.40 -6.12 20.61
N GLU A 261 4.68 -4.87 20.24
CA GLU A 261 3.77 -3.76 20.53
C GLU A 261 2.45 -3.90 19.77
N MET A 262 2.49 -4.29 18.49
CA MET A 262 1.30 -4.60 17.68
C MET A 262 0.48 -5.72 18.32
N ASP A 263 1.13 -6.82 18.68
CA ASP A 263 0.47 -7.98 19.29
C ASP A 263 -0.24 -7.59 20.60
N ARG A 264 0.40 -6.81 21.46
CA ARG A 264 -0.19 -6.36 22.73
C ARG A 264 -1.49 -5.58 22.53
N ILE A 265 -1.54 -4.70 21.52
CA ILE A 265 -2.73 -3.89 21.22
C ILE A 265 -3.87 -4.81 20.76
N VAL A 266 -3.60 -5.70 19.81
CA VAL A 266 -4.65 -6.53 19.23
C VAL A 266 -5.05 -7.68 20.15
N GLU A 267 -4.13 -8.20 20.98
CA GLU A 267 -4.46 -9.16 22.04
C GLU A 267 -5.48 -8.57 23.04
N LYS A 268 -5.27 -7.32 23.48
CA LYS A 268 -6.22 -6.63 24.34
C LYS A 268 -7.61 -6.55 23.70
N TRP A 269 -7.68 -6.21 22.41
CA TRP A 269 -8.96 -6.17 21.71
C TRP A 269 -9.61 -7.55 21.61
N LEU A 270 -8.81 -8.58 21.31
CA LEU A 270 -9.29 -9.95 21.22
C LEU A 270 -9.88 -10.44 22.56
N GLU A 271 -9.20 -10.17 23.68
CA GLU A 271 -9.70 -10.54 25.00
C GLU A 271 -10.99 -9.79 25.38
N GLU A 272 -11.10 -8.49 25.04
CA GLU A 272 -12.33 -7.73 25.23
C GLU A 272 -13.52 -8.33 24.44
N HIS A 273 -13.27 -8.82 23.20
CA HIS A 273 -14.29 -9.46 22.37
C HIS A 273 -14.68 -10.84 22.90
N LYS A 274 -13.72 -11.65 23.35
CA LYS A 274 -14.01 -12.95 24.00
C LYS A 274 -14.90 -12.78 25.23
N GLN A 275 -14.64 -11.76 26.04
CA GLN A 275 -15.48 -11.46 27.23
C GLN A 275 -16.90 -11.04 26.85
N LYS A 276 -17.07 -10.34 25.72
CA LYS A 276 -18.39 -9.90 25.22
C LYS A 276 -19.11 -10.97 24.39
N ALA A 277 -18.45 -12.00 23.90
CA ALA A 277 -19.03 -13.02 23.02
C ALA A 277 -20.27 -13.70 23.59
N ASN A 278 -20.43 -13.73 24.92
CA ASN A 278 -21.61 -14.25 25.61
C ASN A 278 -22.90 -13.40 25.44
N SER A 279 -22.83 -12.21 24.85
CA SER A 279 -23.99 -11.32 24.65
C SER A 279 -24.75 -11.53 23.33
N GLY A 280 -24.25 -12.39 22.44
CA GLY A 280 -24.99 -12.90 21.28
C GLY A 280 -25.08 -11.98 20.05
N SER A 281 -24.60 -10.74 20.10
CA SER A 281 -24.63 -9.82 18.97
C SER A 281 -23.22 -9.66 18.33
N LYS A 282 -23.11 -9.89 17.03
CA LYS A 282 -21.88 -9.63 16.26
C LYS A 282 -21.93 -8.19 15.78
N HIS A 283 -20.97 -7.37 16.22
CA HIS A 283 -20.96 -5.94 15.93
C HIS A 283 -19.85 -5.52 14.96
N ASP A 284 -18.74 -6.28 14.89
CA ASP A 284 -17.58 -5.96 14.07
C ASP A 284 -16.91 -7.22 13.50
N PHE A 285 -15.83 -7.01 12.74
CA PHE A 285 -15.15 -8.12 12.05
C PHE A 285 -14.41 -9.06 13.01
N MET A 286 -13.94 -8.59 14.16
CA MET A 286 -13.27 -9.45 15.15
C MET A 286 -14.25 -10.45 15.77
N ASP A 287 -15.51 -10.05 16.02
CA ASP A 287 -16.59 -10.96 16.44
C ASP A 287 -16.90 -12.02 15.38
N VAL A 288 -16.90 -11.60 14.10
CA VAL A 288 -17.08 -12.53 12.97
C VAL A 288 -15.93 -13.53 12.93
N MET A 289 -14.68 -13.07 13.07
CA MET A 289 -13.50 -13.94 13.06
C MET A 289 -13.50 -14.94 14.22
N LEU A 290 -13.88 -14.53 15.44
CA LEU A 290 -14.02 -15.43 16.58
C LEU A 290 -14.94 -16.60 16.26
N SER A 291 -16.11 -16.32 15.67
CA SER A 291 -17.06 -17.36 15.30
C SER A 291 -16.62 -18.19 14.08
N ALA A 292 -15.94 -17.59 13.11
CA ALA A 292 -15.56 -18.25 11.87
C ALA A 292 -14.35 -19.18 12.01
N VAL A 293 -13.46 -18.88 12.96
CA VAL A 293 -12.23 -19.69 13.18
C VAL A 293 -12.50 -20.86 14.12
N GLU A 294 -13.52 -20.80 14.99
CA GLU A 294 -13.96 -21.93 15.79
C GLU A 294 -14.46 -23.07 14.87
N GLY A 295 -13.76 -24.21 14.88
CA GLY A 295 -14.13 -25.37 14.08
C GLY A 295 -13.56 -25.41 12.66
N THR A 296 -12.68 -24.48 12.26
CA THR A 296 -11.99 -24.56 10.98
C THR A 296 -10.78 -25.49 11.03
N ALA A 297 -10.51 -26.19 9.91
CA ALA A 297 -9.34 -27.05 9.75
C ALA A 297 -8.03 -26.29 9.46
N LEU A 298 -7.93 -25.02 9.88
CA LEU A 298 -6.73 -24.20 9.71
C LEU A 298 -5.69 -24.59 10.76
N GLN A 299 -4.89 -25.63 10.48
CA GLN A 299 -3.93 -26.21 11.43
C GLN A 299 -2.55 -25.53 11.44
N ASP A 300 -2.28 -24.62 10.50
CA ASP A 300 -0.96 -23.99 10.37
C ASP A 300 -0.64 -23.03 11.54
N TYR A 301 -1.67 -22.43 12.17
CA TYR A 301 -1.55 -21.47 13.26
C TYR A 301 -2.69 -21.64 14.27
N ASP A 302 -2.46 -21.22 15.52
CA ASP A 302 -3.53 -21.20 16.52
C ASP A 302 -4.62 -20.15 16.21
N PRO A 303 -5.88 -20.36 16.66
CA PRO A 303 -7.00 -19.48 16.38
C PRO A 303 -6.76 -18.01 16.73
N GLY A 304 -6.12 -17.72 17.87
CA GLY A 304 -5.81 -16.36 18.30
C GLY A 304 -4.83 -15.67 17.34
N THR A 305 -3.80 -16.38 16.91
CA THR A 305 -2.85 -15.88 15.89
C THR A 305 -3.53 -15.60 14.55
N ILE A 306 -4.44 -16.47 14.10
CA ILE A 306 -5.19 -16.25 12.84
C ILE A 306 -6.02 -14.98 12.94
N ILE A 307 -6.78 -14.79 14.02
CA ILE A 307 -7.62 -13.60 14.21
C ILE A 307 -6.76 -12.34 14.26
N LYS A 308 -5.75 -12.30 15.13
CA LYS A 308 -4.87 -11.13 15.30
C LYS A 308 -4.15 -10.75 14.02
N SER A 309 -3.52 -11.72 13.35
CA SER A 309 -2.78 -11.49 12.11
C SER A 309 -3.69 -11.01 10.97
N THR A 310 -4.92 -11.52 10.89
CA THR A 310 -5.90 -11.11 9.89
C THR A 310 -6.38 -9.69 10.14
N CYS A 311 -6.79 -9.36 11.39
CA CYS A 311 -7.21 -8.02 11.75
C CYS A 311 -6.11 -6.98 11.51
N LEU A 312 -4.88 -7.26 11.94
CA LEU A 312 -3.74 -6.37 11.69
C LEU A 312 -3.42 -6.21 10.20
N SER A 313 -3.54 -7.29 9.41
CA SER A 313 -3.35 -7.22 7.96
C SER A 313 -4.34 -6.26 7.29
N LEU A 314 -5.58 -6.24 7.76
CA LEU A 314 -6.64 -5.36 7.25
C LEU A 314 -6.44 -3.91 7.70
N ILE A 315 -6.08 -3.68 8.97
CA ILE A 315 -5.79 -2.35 9.50
C ILE A 315 -4.59 -1.74 8.78
N ALA A 316 -3.50 -2.49 8.63
CA ALA A 316 -2.34 -2.05 7.88
C ALA A 316 -2.70 -1.79 6.40
N GLY A 317 -3.35 -2.73 5.73
CA GLY A 317 -3.70 -2.58 4.31
C GLY A 317 -4.66 -1.42 4.02
N GLY A 318 -5.67 -1.21 4.87
CA GLY A 318 -6.70 -0.18 4.70
C GLY A 318 -6.34 1.19 5.28
N GLY A 319 -5.54 1.24 6.35
CA GLY A 319 -5.29 2.47 7.11
C GLY A 319 -4.45 3.50 6.36
N ASP A 320 -3.37 3.09 5.70
CA ASP A 320 -2.43 4.01 5.06
C ASP A 320 -2.75 4.26 3.59
N THR A 321 -3.15 3.24 2.84
CA THR A 321 -3.28 3.32 1.38
C THR A 321 -4.38 4.30 0.92
N VAL A 322 -5.53 4.33 1.58
CA VAL A 322 -6.62 5.29 1.29
C VAL A 322 -6.16 6.71 1.62
N THR A 323 -5.43 6.89 2.73
CA THR A 323 -4.85 8.19 3.12
C THR A 323 -3.88 8.69 2.04
N VAL A 324 -2.98 7.83 1.55
CA VAL A 324 -2.06 8.15 0.44
C VAL A 324 -2.82 8.63 -0.78
N MET A 325 -3.87 7.92 -1.17
CA MET A 325 -4.68 8.25 -2.35
C MET A 325 -5.42 9.58 -2.20
N LEU A 326 -6.01 9.86 -1.03
CA LEU A 326 -6.68 11.14 -0.75
C LEU A 326 -5.70 12.30 -0.80
N VAL A 327 -4.50 12.15 -0.22
CA VAL A 327 -3.43 13.14 -0.26
C VAL A 327 -3.02 13.46 -1.69
N TRP A 328 -2.80 12.43 -2.53
CA TRP A 328 -2.45 12.64 -3.93
C TRP A 328 -3.58 13.25 -4.74
N THR A 329 -4.83 12.80 -4.52
CA THR A 329 -6.00 13.37 -5.22
C THR A 329 -6.14 14.86 -4.92
N VAL A 330 -6.08 15.27 -3.65
CA VAL A 330 -6.18 16.69 -3.29
C VAL A 330 -4.97 17.48 -3.81
N SER A 331 -3.75 16.92 -3.77
CA SER A 331 -2.56 17.56 -4.35
C SER A 331 -2.70 17.81 -5.84
N LEU A 332 -3.20 16.83 -6.59
CA LEU A 332 -3.46 16.95 -8.03
C LEU A 332 -4.54 17.99 -8.33
N LEU A 333 -5.62 18.01 -7.55
CA LEU A 333 -6.70 18.99 -7.70
C LEU A 333 -6.22 20.42 -7.41
N LEU A 334 -5.38 20.60 -6.40
CA LEU A 334 -4.79 21.90 -6.07
C LEU A 334 -3.84 22.40 -7.18
N ASN A 335 -3.13 21.52 -7.85
CA ASN A 335 -2.28 21.85 -9.00
C ASN A 335 -3.07 21.99 -10.32
N ASN A 336 -4.32 21.48 -10.38
CA ASN A 336 -5.18 21.52 -11.55
C ASN A 336 -6.53 22.18 -11.19
N ARG A 337 -6.51 23.49 -10.91
CA ARG A 337 -7.65 24.26 -10.40
C ARG A 337 -8.91 24.18 -11.27
N HIS A 338 -8.76 24.02 -12.59
CA HIS A 338 -9.89 23.84 -13.48
C HIS A 338 -10.61 22.52 -13.25
N VAL A 339 -9.87 21.44 -12.94
CA VAL A 339 -10.42 20.12 -12.57
C VAL A 339 -11.15 20.22 -11.22
N LEU A 340 -10.54 20.88 -10.22
CA LEU A 340 -11.17 21.11 -8.92
C LEU A 340 -12.52 21.83 -9.07
N LYS A 341 -12.56 22.95 -9.81
CA LYS A 341 -13.78 23.73 -10.05
C LYS A 341 -14.85 22.89 -10.75
N LYS A 342 -14.47 22.09 -11.75
CA LYS A 342 -15.40 21.23 -12.47
C LYS A 342 -15.98 20.14 -11.57
N ALA A 343 -15.19 19.55 -10.67
CA ALA A 343 -15.68 18.60 -9.66
C ALA A 343 -16.66 19.26 -8.68
N GLN A 344 -16.36 20.49 -8.23
CA GLN A 344 -17.28 21.23 -7.36
C GLN A 344 -18.57 21.62 -8.09
N GLN A 345 -18.51 21.97 -9.38
CA GLN A 345 -19.71 22.22 -10.21
C GLN A 345 -20.57 20.96 -10.36
N GLU A 346 -19.97 19.79 -10.59
CA GLU A 346 -20.71 18.52 -10.61
C GLU A 346 -21.47 18.28 -9.30
N LEU A 347 -20.81 18.52 -8.16
CA LEU A 347 -21.44 18.43 -6.85
C LEU A 347 -22.57 19.44 -6.66
N ASP A 348 -22.37 20.70 -7.03
CA ASP A 348 -23.39 21.74 -6.93
C ASP A 348 -24.62 21.44 -7.83
N ILE A 349 -24.42 20.82 -9.01
CA ILE A 349 -25.51 20.43 -9.93
C ILE A 349 -26.31 19.24 -9.38
N HIS A 350 -25.64 18.18 -8.91
CA HIS A 350 -26.30 16.93 -8.54
C HIS A 350 -26.79 16.90 -7.08
N ILE A 351 -26.13 17.65 -6.19
CA ILE A 351 -26.43 17.65 -4.75
C ILE A 351 -27.11 18.95 -4.33
N GLY A 352 -26.72 20.08 -4.90
CA GLY A 352 -27.10 21.42 -4.44
C GLY A 352 -26.33 21.83 -3.18
N LYS A 353 -26.78 22.92 -2.54
CA LYS A 353 -26.16 23.45 -1.31
C LYS A 353 -27.03 23.32 -0.05
N GLU A 354 -28.19 22.66 -0.20
CA GLU A 354 -29.21 22.56 0.86
C GLU A 354 -29.12 21.26 1.67
N ARG A 355 -28.24 20.34 1.29
CA ARG A 355 -28.01 19.07 1.96
C ARG A 355 -26.58 18.59 1.82
N ARG A 356 -26.19 17.64 2.66
CA ARG A 356 -24.89 16.94 2.53
C ARG A 356 -24.92 15.89 1.42
N VAL A 357 -23.73 15.52 0.95
CA VAL A 357 -23.53 14.35 0.06
C VAL A 357 -23.86 13.07 0.82
N LYS A 358 -24.67 12.20 0.20
CA LYS A 358 -24.91 10.83 0.66
C LYS A 358 -24.10 9.86 -0.18
N GLU A 359 -23.78 8.69 0.36
CA GLU A 359 -23.08 7.66 -0.41
C GLU A 359 -23.85 7.24 -1.67
N SER A 360 -25.19 7.24 -1.63
CA SER A 360 -26.05 6.96 -2.79
C SER A 360 -25.97 8.00 -3.91
N ASP A 361 -25.36 9.15 -3.65
CA ASP A 361 -25.18 10.18 -4.69
C ASP A 361 -23.94 9.90 -5.55
N ILE A 362 -23.01 9.08 -5.07
CA ILE A 362 -21.71 8.83 -5.72
C ILE A 362 -21.88 8.31 -7.15
N ASP A 363 -22.89 7.49 -7.42
CA ASP A 363 -23.15 6.95 -8.76
C ASP A 363 -23.45 8.04 -9.80
N LYS A 364 -23.89 9.23 -9.37
CA LYS A 364 -24.16 10.39 -10.22
C LYS A 364 -22.93 11.28 -10.45
N LEU A 365 -21.89 11.11 -9.62
CA LEU A 365 -20.68 11.94 -9.64
C LEU A 365 -19.62 11.31 -10.55
N ILE A 366 -19.89 11.28 -11.83
CA ILE A 366 -19.10 10.58 -12.86
C ILE A 366 -17.72 11.22 -13.02
N TYR A 367 -17.65 12.56 -12.97
CA TYR A 367 -16.39 13.28 -13.07
C TYR A 367 -15.51 13.06 -11.85
N LEU A 368 -16.09 13.03 -10.65
CA LEU A 368 -15.39 12.69 -9.42
C LEU A 368 -14.79 11.28 -9.49
N GLN A 369 -15.54 10.31 -10.01
CA GLN A 369 -15.03 8.95 -10.21
C GLN A 369 -13.87 8.91 -11.21
N ALA A 370 -13.95 9.70 -12.29
CA ALA A 370 -12.87 9.85 -13.26
C ALA A 370 -11.60 10.47 -12.63
N ILE A 371 -11.74 11.46 -11.73
CA ILE A 371 -10.64 12.02 -10.93
C ILE A 371 -9.93 10.94 -10.12
N VAL A 372 -10.69 10.10 -9.42
CA VAL A 372 -10.13 9.00 -8.61
C VAL A 372 -9.40 7.98 -9.49
N LYS A 373 -9.98 7.59 -10.63
CA LYS A 373 -9.33 6.68 -11.59
C LYS A 373 -8.00 7.25 -12.12
N GLU A 374 -7.99 8.52 -12.50
CA GLU A 374 -6.78 9.18 -13.02
C GLU A 374 -5.71 9.37 -11.93
N THR A 375 -6.12 9.62 -10.69
CA THR A 375 -5.21 9.63 -9.55
C THR A 375 -4.59 8.24 -9.34
N LEU A 376 -5.39 7.18 -9.37
CA LEU A 376 -4.92 5.79 -9.26
C LEU A 376 -3.97 5.39 -10.39
N ARG A 377 -4.15 5.95 -11.60
CA ARG A 377 -3.23 5.75 -12.71
C ARG A 377 -1.88 6.43 -12.45
N LEU A 378 -1.88 7.72 -12.11
CA LEU A 378 -0.66 8.50 -11.95
C LEU A 378 0.07 8.23 -10.63
N TYR A 379 -0.66 8.11 -9.54
CA TYR A 379 -0.13 7.96 -8.18
C TYR A 379 -0.78 6.80 -7.43
N PRO A 380 -0.71 5.55 -7.95
CA PRO A 380 -1.19 4.40 -7.19
C PRO A 380 -0.49 4.33 -5.83
N ALA A 381 -1.12 3.77 -4.81
CA ALA A 381 -0.54 3.67 -3.48
C ALA A 381 0.83 2.95 -3.43
N GLY A 382 1.13 2.12 -4.43
CA GLY A 382 2.45 1.52 -4.66
C GLY A 382 2.83 1.61 -6.14
N PHE A 383 3.96 2.24 -6.47
CA PHE A 383 4.47 2.31 -7.86
C PHE A 383 5.09 1.01 -8.33
N LEU A 384 5.56 0.20 -7.41
CA LEU A 384 5.99 -1.17 -7.67
C LEU A 384 4.93 -2.11 -7.10
N GLY A 385 4.54 -3.10 -7.86
CA GLY A 385 3.67 -4.16 -7.36
C GLY A 385 4.34 -4.87 -6.17
N SER A 386 3.55 -5.28 -5.18
CA SER A 386 4.09 -6.02 -4.03
C SER A 386 4.90 -7.23 -4.50
N PRO A 387 6.13 -7.44 -4.00
CA PRO A 387 7.02 -8.50 -4.45
C PRO A 387 6.35 -9.87 -4.45
N ARG A 388 6.60 -10.66 -5.50
CA ARG A 388 6.15 -12.06 -5.65
C ARG A 388 7.34 -12.98 -5.86
N GLU A 389 7.13 -14.28 -5.81
CA GLU A 389 8.16 -15.29 -6.04
C GLU A 389 7.60 -16.44 -6.86
N PHE A 390 8.35 -16.87 -7.87
CA PHE A 390 7.98 -18.01 -8.71
C PHE A 390 8.11 -19.32 -7.93
N THR A 391 7.04 -20.10 -7.86
CA THR A 391 6.99 -21.38 -7.15
C THR A 391 7.43 -22.56 -8.03
N GLU A 392 7.52 -22.36 -9.34
CA GLU A 392 7.94 -23.33 -10.35
C GLU A 392 8.63 -22.63 -11.52
N ASP A 393 9.29 -23.39 -12.39
CA ASP A 393 9.88 -22.88 -13.62
C ASP A 393 8.77 -22.47 -14.59
N CYS A 394 8.91 -21.29 -15.20
CA CYS A 394 7.94 -20.73 -16.15
C CYS A 394 8.62 -20.29 -17.44
N LYS A 395 7.84 -20.26 -18.52
CA LYS A 395 8.24 -19.61 -19.78
C LYS A 395 7.38 -18.35 -19.95
N LEU A 396 7.98 -17.17 -19.77
CA LEU A 396 7.32 -15.88 -19.96
C LEU A 396 7.82 -15.25 -21.27
N ALA A 397 6.92 -14.97 -22.19
CA ALA A 397 7.28 -14.70 -23.59
C ALA A 397 8.21 -15.84 -24.09
N ASP A 398 9.40 -15.52 -24.54
CA ASP A 398 10.38 -16.54 -24.97
C ASP A 398 11.44 -16.87 -23.92
N TYR A 399 11.35 -16.30 -22.72
CA TYR A 399 12.38 -16.46 -21.68
C TYR A 399 12.01 -17.53 -20.66
N HIS A 400 13.02 -18.30 -20.26
CA HIS A 400 12.92 -19.24 -19.15
C HIS A 400 13.17 -18.52 -17.81
N ILE A 401 12.19 -18.62 -16.92
CA ILE A 401 12.23 -18.02 -15.58
C ILE A 401 12.30 -19.15 -14.55
N PRO A 402 13.43 -19.34 -13.86
CA PRO A 402 13.57 -20.39 -12.85
C PRO A 402 12.71 -20.15 -11.61
N LYS A 403 12.25 -21.24 -10.99
CA LYS A 403 11.69 -21.25 -9.63
C LYS A 403 12.57 -20.47 -8.65
N GLY A 404 11.95 -19.76 -7.69
CA GLY A 404 12.63 -18.94 -6.69
C GLY A 404 13.08 -17.56 -7.21
N THR A 405 12.87 -17.27 -8.51
CA THR A 405 13.03 -15.92 -9.02
C THR A 405 11.99 -15.00 -8.37
N ARG A 406 12.41 -13.85 -7.84
CA ARG A 406 11.49 -12.82 -7.35
C ARG A 406 10.91 -12.04 -8.53
N LEU A 407 9.72 -11.46 -8.37
CA LEU A 407 9.04 -10.68 -9.40
C LEU A 407 8.65 -9.32 -8.85
N ILE A 408 8.97 -8.28 -9.63
CA ILE A 408 8.52 -6.90 -9.42
C ILE A 408 7.83 -6.44 -10.71
N ILE A 409 6.60 -5.94 -10.58
CA ILE A 409 5.89 -5.24 -11.66
C ILE A 409 6.08 -3.75 -11.47
N ASN A 410 6.60 -3.04 -12.45
CA ASN A 410 6.73 -1.58 -12.42
C ASN A 410 5.43 -0.92 -12.90
N LEU A 411 4.47 -0.76 -11.99
CA LEU A 411 3.17 -0.12 -12.26
C LEU A 411 3.34 1.33 -12.72
N TRP A 412 4.34 2.04 -12.17
CA TRP A 412 4.63 3.41 -12.57
C TRP A 412 4.93 3.52 -14.06
N LYS A 413 5.70 2.57 -14.61
CA LYS A 413 6.02 2.53 -16.06
C LYS A 413 4.81 2.08 -16.87
N THR A 414 4.14 1.00 -16.44
CA THR A 414 2.97 0.42 -17.13
C THR A 414 1.81 1.42 -17.25
N HIS A 415 1.51 2.15 -16.16
CA HIS A 415 0.43 3.14 -16.16
C HIS A 415 0.78 4.44 -16.91
N ARG A 416 1.98 4.55 -17.45
CA ARG A 416 2.48 5.69 -18.24
C ARG A 416 2.96 5.29 -19.61
N ASP A 417 2.58 4.12 -20.09
CA ASP A 417 2.91 3.65 -21.43
C ASP A 417 2.29 4.59 -22.48
N PRO A 418 3.11 5.28 -23.32
CA PRO A 418 2.58 6.21 -24.31
C PRO A 418 1.81 5.51 -25.45
N GLN A 419 1.97 4.19 -25.61
CA GLN A 419 1.18 3.42 -26.59
C GLN A 419 -0.28 3.27 -26.14
N VAL A 420 -0.53 3.33 -24.82
CA VAL A 420 -1.88 3.25 -24.23
C VAL A 420 -2.42 4.64 -23.88
N TRP A 421 -1.57 5.46 -23.25
CA TRP A 421 -1.97 6.72 -22.64
C TRP A 421 -1.44 7.91 -23.43
N PHE A 422 -2.28 8.62 -24.14
CA PHE A 422 -1.91 9.89 -24.76
C PHE A 422 -1.62 10.94 -23.67
N ASP A 423 -0.50 11.68 -23.78
CA ASP A 423 0.04 12.56 -22.74
C ASP A 423 0.08 11.87 -21.37
N PRO A 424 0.93 10.84 -21.21
CA PRO A 424 0.87 9.90 -20.08
C PRO A 424 1.19 10.54 -18.72
N LEU A 425 1.84 11.69 -18.69
CA LEU A 425 2.22 12.40 -17.46
C LEU A 425 1.19 13.45 -17.03
N GLU A 426 0.27 13.81 -17.93
CA GLU A 426 -0.77 14.81 -17.65
C GLU A 426 -1.91 14.22 -16.81
N PHE A 427 -2.36 15.00 -15.82
CA PHE A 427 -3.54 14.69 -15.03
C PHE A 427 -4.80 15.11 -15.80
N ARG A 428 -5.43 14.17 -16.47
CA ARG A 428 -6.59 14.39 -17.34
C ARG A 428 -7.70 13.38 -17.02
N PRO A 429 -8.60 13.68 -16.09
CA PRO A 429 -9.73 12.81 -15.75
C PRO A 429 -10.64 12.49 -16.94
N GLU A 430 -10.76 13.41 -17.90
CA GLU A 430 -11.61 13.31 -19.08
C GLU A 430 -11.33 12.06 -19.94
N ARG A 431 -10.10 11.48 -19.85
CA ARG A 431 -9.80 10.23 -20.55
C ARG A 431 -10.71 9.08 -20.13
N PHE A 432 -11.14 9.06 -18.86
CA PHE A 432 -12.10 8.06 -18.34
C PHE A 432 -13.56 8.37 -18.63
N LEU A 433 -13.82 9.47 -19.31
CA LEU A 433 -15.15 9.83 -19.84
C LEU A 433 -15.22 9.66 -21.36
N THR A 434 -14.08 9.48 -22.02
CA THR A 434 -13.95 9.46 -23.48
C THR A 434 -13.21 8.22 -23.96
N THR A 435 -11.91 8.32 -24.19
CA THR A 435 -11.06 7.28 -24.83
C THR A 435 -10.91 6.00 -23.99
N HIS A 436 -10.96 6.12 -22.66
CA HIS A 436 -10.77 5.00 -21.72
C HIS A 436 -11.98 4.82 -20.80
N LYS A 437 -13.20 5.18 -21.28
CA LYS A 437 -14.44 5.08 -20.48
C LYS A 437 -14.72 3.68 -19.94
N ASP A 438 -14.34 2.66 -20.70
CA ASP A 438 -14.57 1.25 -20.36
C ASP A 438 -13.45 0.65 -19.48
N PHE A 439 -12.41 1.43 -19.14
CA PHE A 439 -11.34 0.96 -18.27
C PHE A 439 -11.78 1.01 -16.81
N ASP A 440 -11.57 -0.12 -16.12
CA ASP A 440 -11.80 -0.24 -14.68
C ASP A 440 -10.52 -0.66 -13.95
N VAL A 441 -10.47 -0.38 -12.67
CA VAL A 441 -9.33 -0.67 -11.78
C VAL A 441 -9.41 -2.06 -11.11
N LYS A 442 -10.39 -2.89 -11.51
CA LYS A 442 -10.68 -4.20 -10.91
C LYS A 442 -9.83 -5.36 -11.45
N GLY A 443 -8.69 -5.05 -12.08
CA GLY A 443 -7.70 -6.03 -12.51
C GLY A 443 -8.03 -6.80 -13.80
N GLN A 444 -8.99 -6.30 -14.61
CA GLN A 444 -9.31 -6.84 -15.93
C GLN A 444 -8.61 -6.05 -17.05
N ASN A 445 -8.35 -4.77 -16.82
CA ASN A 445 -7.60 -3.91 -17.71
C ASN A 445 -6.16 -3.86 -17.23
N PHE A 446 -5.28 -4.67 -17.83
CA PHE A 446 -3.90 -4.83 -17.38
C PHE A 446 -3.05 -3.57 -17.59
N GLU A 447 -3.49 -2.67 -18.43
CA GLU A 447 -2.95 -1.32 -18.62
C GLU A 447 -3.16 -0.43 -17.38
N LEU A 448 -4.12 -0.78 -16.51
CA LEU A 448 -4.51 -0.04 -15.31
C LEU A 448 -4.81 -0.99 -14.14
N ILE A 449 -3.77 -1.42 -13.44
CA ILE A 449 -3.85 -2.37 -12.32
C ILE A 449 -3.33 -1.78 -11.00
N PRO A 450 -3.84 -0.63 -10.52
CA PRO A 450 -3.35 0.01 -9.30
C PRO A 450 -3.55 -0.85 -8.05
N PHE A 451 -4.49 -1.78 -8.08
CA PHE A 451 -4.77 -2.76 -7.03
C PHE A 451 -4.14 -4.14 -7.31
N GLY A 452 -3.24 -4.22 -8.31
CA GLY A 452 -2.72 -5.49 -8.81
C GLY A 452 -3.74 -6.28 -9.62
N ALA A 453 -3.39 -7.52 -9.95
CA ALA A 453 -4.25 -8.44 -10.70
C ALA A 453 -4.01 -9.90 -10.26
N GLY A 454 -4.81 -10.83 -10.81
CA GLY A 454 -4.76 -12.25 -10.51
C GLY A 454 -5.19 -12.58 -9.07
N ARG A 455 -4.79 -13.76 -8.57
CA ARG A 455 -5.21 -14.27 -7.24
C ARG A 455 -4.85 -13.35 -6.07
N ARG A 456 -3.77 -12.57 -6.21
CA ARG A 456 -3.29 -11.62 -5.20
C ARG A 456 -3.80 -10.19 -5.40
N ILE A 457 -4.83 -9.99 -6.20
CA ILE A 457 -5.49 -8.69 -6.33
C ILE A 457 -5.95 -8.20 -4.95
N CYS A 458 -5.90 -6.90 -4.72
CA CYS A 458 -6.32 -6.30 -3.45
C CYS A 458 -7.75 -6.74 -3.07
N PRO A 459 -7.99 -7.25 -1.85
CA PRO A 459 -9.34 -7.61 -1.41
C PRO A 459 -10.23 -6.40 -1.15
N GLY A 460 -9.62 -5.27 -0.78
CA GLY A 460 -10.30 -4.05 -0.35
C GLY A 460 -10.62 -3.06 -1.46
N ILE A 461 -10.66 -3.45 -2.75
CA ILE A 461 -10.90 -2.52 -3.86
C ILE A 461 -12.21 -1.76 -3.66
N SER A 462 -13.32 -2.47 -3.44
CA SER A 462 -14.64 -1.86 -3.28
C SER A 462 -14.69 -0.94 -2.06
N PHE A 463 -14.14 -1.38 -0.92
CA PHE A 463 -14.01 -0.54 0.26
C PHE A 463 -13.21 0.73 0.00
N SER A 464 -12.03 0.60 -0.62
CA SER A 464 -11.16 1.74 -0.93
C SER A 464 -11.84 2.74 -1.85
N LEU A 465 -12.52 2.28 -2.90
CA LEU A 465 -13.25 3.16 -3.82
C LEU A 465 -14.41 3.87 -3.11
N HIS A 466 -15.20 3.18 -2.27
CA HIS A 466 -16.25 3.82 -1.46
C HIS A 466 -15.67 4.92 -0.58
N MET A 467 -14.57 4.64 0.14
CA MET A 467 -13.93 5.62 1.00
C MET A 467 -13.39 6.82 0.21
N LEU A 468 -12.67 6.57 -0.90
CA LEU A 468 -12.12 7.65 -1.72
C LEU A 468 -13.21 8.57 -2.26
N HIS A 469 -14.27 7.99 -2.83
CA HIS A 469 -15.36 8.78 -3.39
C HIS A 469 -16.14 9.53 -2.31
N LEU A 470 -16.51 8.86 -1.20
CA LEU A 470 -17.32 9.45 -0.12
C LEU A 470 -16.58 10.61 0.57
N VAL A 471 -15.31 10.39 0.95
CA VAL A 471 -14.51 11.40 1.67
C VAL A 471 -14.21 12.59 0.74
N LEU A 472 -13.81 12.31 -0.51
CA LEU A 472 -13.50 13.36 -1.47
C LEU A 472 -14.75 14.18 -1.82
N ALA A 473 -15.89 13.53 -2.10
CA ALA A 473 -17.15 14.22 -2.39
C ALA A 473 -17.59 15.15 -1.25
N ASN A 474 -17.56 14.64 0.00
CA ASN A 474 -17.93 15.43 1.17
C ASN A 474 -16.95 16.60 1.39
N LEU A 475 -15.64 16.39 1.25
CA LEU A 475 -14.64 17.45 1.42
C LEU A 475 -14.81 18.56 0.37
N LEU A 476 -14.92 18.21 -0.92
CA LEU A 476 -15.04 19.17 -2.02
C LEU A 476 -16.38 19.90 -2.02
N HIS A 477 -17.44 19.25 -1.54
CA HIS A 477 -18.74 19.86 -1.38
C HIS A 477 -18.80 20.83 -0.20
N ALA A 478 -18.21 20.45 0.93
CA ALA A 478 -18.27 21.21 2.18
C ALA A 478 -17.30 22.39 2.23
N PHE A 479 -16.11 22.28 1.58
CA PHE A 479 -15.05 23.28 1.72
C PHE A 479 -14.48 23.74 0.39
N GLU A 480 -14.15 25.04 0.34
CA GLU A 480 -13.25 25.60 -0.64
C GLU A 480 -11.80 25.27 -0.23
N LEU A 481 -10.97 24.91 -1.20
CA LEU A 481 -9.61 24.44 -0.98
C LEU A 481 -8.61 25.35 -1.69
N SER A 482 -7.58 25.82 -0.98
CA SER A 482 -6.50 26.58 -1.59
C SER A 482 -5.14 26.29 -0.95
N THR A 483 -4.06 26.65 -1.64
CA THR A 483 -2.70 26.55 -1.11
C THR A 483 -2.32 27.83 -0.37
N PRO A 484 -1.53 27.78 0.72
CA PRO A 484 -1.22 28.95 1.56
C PRO A 484 -0.58 30.11 0.80
N SER A 485 0.30 29.82 -0.16
CA SER A 485 1.08 30.85 -0.90
C SER A 485 0.63 31.02 -2.34
N HIS A 486 -0.51 30.45 -2.76
CA HIS A 486 -0.91 30.30 -4.16
C HIS A 486 0.10 29.54 -5.05
N GLU A 487 1.13 28.97 -4.45
CA GLU A 487 2.14 28.14 -5.12
C GLU A 487 1.60 26.74 -5.44
N SER A 488 2.25 26.10 -6.40
CA SER A 488 1.98 24.71 -6.71
C SER A 488 2.37 23.79 -5.56
N VAL A 489 1.53 22.80 -5.29
CA VAL A 489 1.84 21.74 -4.32
C VAL A 489 3.05 20.95 -4.82
N ASN A 490 4.05 20.77 -3.95
CA ASN A 490 5.21 19.94 -4.24
C ASN A 490 4.78 18.47 -4.40
N MET A 491 5.06 17.85 -5.54
CA MET A 491 4.66 16.48 -5.88
C MET A 491 5.75 15.44 -5.63
N THR A 492 6.77 15.75 -4.82
CA THR A 492 7.85 14.82 -4.48
C THR A 492 7.32 13.64 -3.67
N VAL A 493 7.70 12.45 -4.12
CA VAL A 493 7.34 11.17 -3.48
C VAL A 493 8.39 10.77 -2.46
N ASN A 494 7.98 10.22 -1.33
CA ASN A 494 8.88 9.58 -0.38
C ASN A 494 9.03 8.09 -0.73
N ALA A 495 10.26 7.57 -0.65
CA ALA A 495 10.51 6.15 -0.81
C ALA A 495 9.99 5.38 0.41
N GLY A 496 9.15 4.36 0.20
CA GLY A 496 8.57 3.56 1.27
C GLY A 496 7.76 2.39 0.72
N LEU A 497 7.09 1.67 1.61
CA LEU A 497 6.15 0.60 1.24
C LEU A 497 4.97 1.17 0.46
N THR A 498 4.53 2.37 0.83
CA THR A 498 3.53 3.17 0.13
C THR A 498 4.16 4.46 -0.41
N ASN A 499 3.62 4.96 -1.51
CA ASN A 499 4.11 6.16 -2.21
C ASN A 499 3.57 7.43 -1.55
N MET A 500 3.88 7.63 -0.28
CA MET A 500 3.44 8.83 0.43
C MET A 500 4.15 10.08 -0.11
N LYS A 501 3.46 11.21 -0.09
CA LYS A 501 4.03 12.53 -0.39
C LYS A 501 5.16 12.85 0.60
N ALA A 502 6.30 13.34 0.10
CA ALA A 502 7.49 13.61 0.92
C ALA A 502 7.31 14.81 1.85
N THR A 503 6.55 15.82 1.40
CA THR A 503 6.25 17.02 2.17
C THR A 503 4.82 16.99 2.72
N PRO A 504 4.50 17.66 3.82
CA PRO A 504 3.12 17.85 4.29
C PRO A 504 2.21 18.41 3.19
N LEU A 505 0.92 18.14 3.29
CA LEU A 505 -0.10 18.74 2.44
C LEU A 505 -0.91 19.74 3.26
N ASP A 506 -0.38 20.95 3.35
CA ASP A 506 -1.03 22.07 4.03
C ASP A 506 -2.04 22.74 3.10
N VAL A 507 -3.31 22.81 3.50
CA VAL A 507 -4.42 23.33 2.70
C VAL A 507 -5.18 24.37 3.51
N LEU A 508 -5.45 25.51 2.91
CA LEU A 508 -6.37 26.52 3.43
C LEU A 508 -7.80 26.11 3.09
N LEU A 509 -8.64 26.04 4.12
CA LEU A 509 -10.05 25.65 4.03
C LEU A 509 -10.94 26.83 4.40
N SER A 510 -12.05 26.99 3.66
CA SER A 510 -13.20 27.81 4.05
C SER A 510 -14.50 27.08 3.72
N PRO A 511 -15.56 27.22 4.54
CA PRO A 511 -16.84 26.54 4.30
C PRO A 511 -17.53 27.03 3.03
N ARG A 512 -18.17 26.09 2.30
CA ARG A 512 -19.00 26.35 1.12
C ARG A 512 -20.49 26.23 1.42
N LEU A 513 -20.86 25.53 2.47
CA LEU A 513 -22.23 25.24 2.86
C LEU A 513 -22.70 26.12 4.02
N SER A 514 -24.01 26.16 4.27
CA SER A 514 -24.55 26.81 5.46
C SER A 514 -24.11 26.08 6.74
N ARG A 515 -24.01 26.83 7.86
CA ARG A 515 -23.58 26.29 9.17
C ARG A 515 -24.37 25.06 9.63
N THR A 516 -25.66 25.02 9.31
CA THR A 516 -26.57 23.94 9.71
C THR A 516 -26.30 22.62 9.06
N LEU A 517 -25.43 22.59 8.02
CA LEU A 517 -25.10 21.41 7.26
C LEU A 517 -23.76 20.76 7.67
N TYR A 518 -23.13 21.21 8.72
CA TYR A 518 -21.93 20.60 9.32
C TYR A 518 -22.30 19.93 10.65
#